data_d3f953c26e26a1168e219b3c71fdc737
#
_entry.id   d3f953c26e26a1168e219b3c71fdc737
#
_cell.length_a   1.000
_cell.length_b   1.000
_cell.length_c   1.000
_cell.angle_alpha   90.00
_cell.angle_beta   90.00
_cell.angle_gamma   90.00
#
_symmetry.space_group_name_H-M   'P 1'
#
loop_
_entity.id
_entity.type
_entity.pdbx_description
1 polymer ?
#
loop_
_entity_poly.entity_id
_entity_poly.type
_entity_poly.pdbx_seq_one_letter_code
_entity_poly.pdbx_strand_id
1 'polypeptide(L)'
;LPDSNEKYALLTAIEPIGYRFYGKQKRFFFLWNCDCGKVKQYPVKDVLSGNCKSCGCLSYNQNPSGWTKSRNPQLSSWRGLYTRYKTSAKHRDIDFNMSLDDFISVASKPCFFCGNGTAEYNKWQEPWTQTKGRFITAEEKKAYTITRTGIDRINNQMGYAPNNIQPCCKNCNRAKMDLSQEDFLSLIERIYLHKFCRPSVAKVDL
;
A
#
# COMPACT_ATOMS: atom_id res chain seq x y z
N LEU A 1 -3.08 -23.67 38.64
CA LEU A 1 -3.65 -24.00 37.33
C LEU A 1 -5.10 -23.55 37.32
N PRO A 2 -5.67 -23.14 36.20
CA PRO A 2 -7.08 -22.79 36.10
C PRO A 2 -7.95 -24.02 36.34
N ASP A 3 -9.09 -23.83 36.99
CA ASP A 3 -10.10 -24.86 37.08
C ASP A 3 -10.88 -24.97 35.75
N SER A 4 -11.36 -26.19 35.43
CA SER A 4 -12.20 -26.40 34.28
C SER A 4 -13.44 -25.50 34.35
N ASN A 5 -13.80 -24.83 33.26
CA ASN A 5 -14.85 -23.83 33.16
C ASN A 5 -14.55 -22.44 33.79
N GLU A 6 -13.37 -22.23 34.36
CA GLU A 6 -12.97 -20.90 34.83
C GLU A 6 -12.74 -19.94 33.63
N LYS A 7 -13.28 -18.73 33.73
CA LYS A 7 -13.26 -17.75 32.64
C LYS A 7 -12.21 -16.66 32.85
N TYR A 8 -11.41 -16.43 31.82
CA TYR A 8 -10.39 -15.38 31.75
C TYR A 8 -10.61 -14.52 30.50
N ALA A 9 -11.13 -13.35 30.68
CA ALA A 9 -11.59 -12.47 29.58
C ALA A 9 -12.60 -13.18 28.64
N LEU A 10 -12.26 -13.42 27.38
CA LEU A 10 -13.10 -14.19 26.45
C LEU A 10 -12.71 -15.67 26.32
N LEU A 11 -11.84 -16.16 27.20
CA LEU A 11 -11.36 -17.54 27.19
C LEU A 11 -11.87 -18.28 28.41
N THR A 12 -12.49 -19.44 28.22
CA THR A 12 -12.93 -20.36 29.24
C THR A 12 -12.02 -21.58 29.21
N ALA A 13 -11.48 -21.97 30.36
CA ALA A 13 -10.63 -23.17 30.50
C ALA A 13 -11.43 -24.45 30.26
N ILE A 14 -10.93 -25.34 29.40
CA ILE A 14 -11.55 -26.65 29.15
C ILE A 14 -10.79 -27.73 29.94
N GLU A 15 -9.56 -28.02 29.51
CA GLU A 15 -8.76 -29.10 30.06
C GLU A 15 -7.25 -28.84 29.92
N PRO A 16 -6.43 -29.43 30.78
CA PRO A 16 -4.97 -29.35 30.67
C PRO A 16 -4.45 -30.21 29.51
N ILE A 17 -3.53 -29.66 28.75
CA ILE A 17 -2.82 -30.39 27.69
C ILE A 17 -1.47 -30.89 28.18
N GLY A 18 -0.86 -30.18 29.13
CA GLY A 18 0.45 -30.50 29.68
C GLY A 18 1.57 -29.59 29.20
N TYR A 19 2.79 -30.00 29.48
CA TYR A 19 3.99 -29.22 29.13
C TYR A 19 4.40 -29.39 27.67
N ARG A 20 4.69 -28.28 27.01
CA ARG A 20 5.28 -28.25 25.66
C ARG A 20 6.42 -27.25 25.61
N PHE A 21 7.36 -27.48 24.69
CA PHE A 21 8.42 -26.53 24.39
C PHE A 21 7.90 -25.45 23.44
N TYR A 22 8.09 -24.17 23.79
CA TYR A 22 7.87 -23.01 22.95
C TYR A 22 9.21 -22.28 22.79
N GLY A 23 9.89 -22.52 21.69
CA GLY A 23 11.31 -22.17 21.54
C GLY A 23 12.17 -22.93 22.56
N LYS A 24 12.98 -22.21 23.34
CA LYS A 24 13.84 -22.79 24.40
C LYS A 24 13.15 -22.93 25.77
N GLN A 25 11.88 -22.53 25.91
CA GLN A 25 11.16 -22.50 27.16
C GLN A 25 10.11 -23.60 27.24
N LYS A 26 10.10 -24.35 28.34
CA LYS A 26 9.04 -25.31 28.65
C LYS A 26 7.86 -24.57 29.26
N ARG A 27 6.68 -24.67 28.66
CA ARG A 27 5.45 -24.02 29.11
C ARG A 27 4.31 -24.99 29.24
N PHE A 28 3.42 -24.74 30.20
CA PHE A 28 2.23 -25.56 30.44
C PHE A 28 1.05 -25.01 29.63
N PHE A 29 0.44 -25.85 28.82
CA PHE A 29 -0.66 -25.48 27.91
C PHE A 29 -1.99 -26.01 28.43
N PHE A 30 -3.02 -25.26 28.16
CA PHE A 30 -4.43 -25.61 28.36
C PHE A 30 -5.18 -25.48 27.04
N LEU A 31 -6.29 -26.21 26.95
CA LEU A 31 -7.28 -26.00 25.88
C LEU A 31 -8.29 -24.96 26.37
N TRP A 32 -8.57 -23.99 25.53
CA TRP A 32 -9.42 -22.86 25.87
C TRP A 32 -10.53 -22.69 24.82
N ASN A 33 -11.78 -22.54 25.33
CA ASN A 33 -12.91 -22.12 24.49
C ASN A 33 -13.04 -20.60 24.54
N CYS A 34 -13.12 -19.97 23.37
CA CYS A 34 -13.35 -18.54 23.26
C CYS A 34 -14.84 -18.26 23.09
N ASP A 35 -15.35 -17.13 23.62
CA ASP A 35 -16.76 -16.71 23.48
C ASP A 35 -17.22 -16.63 22.02
N CYS A 36 -16.29 -16.53 21.04
CA CYS A 36 -16.59 -16.61 19.62
C CYS A 36 -16.77 -18.05 19.07
N GLY A 37 -16.75 -19.07 19.94
CA GLY A 37 -16.92 -20.49 19.61
C GLY A 37 -15.64 -21.19 19.15
N LYS A 38 -14.49 -20.51 19.03
CA LYS A 38 -13.22 -21.15 18.61
C LYS A 38 -12.48 -21.71 19.80
N VAL A 39 -12.07 -22.98 19.67
CA VAL A 39 -11.21 -23.65 20.65
C VAL A 39 -9.76 -23.55 20.22
N LYS A 40 -8.87 -23.17 21.17
CA LYS A 40 -7.43 -23.04 20.92
C LYS A 40 -6.58 -23.41 22.13
N GLN A 41 -5.31 -23.75 21.87
CA GLN A 41 -4.33 -24.10 22.89
C GLN A 41 -3.45 -22.88 23.18
N TYR A 42 -3.39 -22.47 24.43
CA TYR A 42 -2.52 -21.38 24.89
C TYR A 42 -1.76 -21.77 26.16
N PRO A 43 -0.53 -21.23 26.37
CA PRO A 43 0.14 -21.34 27.64
C PRO A 43 -0.68 -20.69 28.75
N VAL A 44 -0.86 -21.39 29.85
CA VAL A 44 -1.62 -20.90 31.04
C VAL A 44 -1.10 -19.54 31.49
N LYS A 45 0.22 -19.38 31.58
CA LYS A 45 0.84 -18.11 31.99
C LYS A 45 0.39 -16.92 31.16
N ASP A 46 0.26 -17.09 29.84
CA ASP A 46 -0.08 -16.00 28.94
C ASP A 46 -1.54 -15.57 29.08
N VAL A 47 -2.42 -16.51 29.43
CA VAL A 47 -3.84 -16.21 29.70
C VAL A 47 -3.99 -15.55 31.07
N LEU A 48 -3.38 -16.13 32.14
CA LEU A 48 -3.47 -15.59 33.50
C LEU A 48 -2.84 -14.19 33.61
N SER A 49 -1.76 -13.92 32.89
CA SER A 49 -1.14 -12.59 32.85
C SER A 49 -1.93 -11.56 32.00
N GLY A 50 -3.02 -11.96 31.34
CA GLY A 50 -3.80 -11.09 30.46
C GLY A 50 -3.13 -10.78 29.10
N ASN A 51 -2.00 -11.41 28.78
CA ASN A 51 -1.36 -11.29 27.48
C ASN A 51 -2.18 -11.95 26.37
N CYS A 52 -2.96 -12.98 26.72
CA CYS A 52 -3.86 -13.69 25.82
C CYS A 52 -5.29 -13.58 26.35
N LYS A 53 -6.12 -12.72 25.75
CA LYS A 53 -7.50 -12.44 26.19
C LYS A 53 -8.58 -13.08 25.33
N SER A 54 -8.21 -13.65 24.17
CA SER A 54 -9.13 -14.25 23.19
C SER A 54 -8.39 -15.22 22.28
N CYS A 55 -9.11 -15.94 21.43
CA CYS A 55 -8.53 -16.76 20.34
C CYS A 55 -7.85 -15.94 19.21
N GLY A 56 -7.70 -14.65 19.38
CA GLY A 56 -7.30 -13.67 18.37
C GLY A 56 -8.49 -12.91 17.78
N CYS A 57 -9.74 -13.25 18.16
CA CYS A 57 -10.92 -12.55 17.68
C CYS A 57 -11.02 -11.09 18.18
N LEU A 58 -10.52 -10.80 19.39
CA LEU A 58 -10.40 -9.42 19.89
C LEU A 58 -9.44 -8.59 19.03
N SER A 59 -8.28 -9.14 18.71
CA SER A 59 -7.34 -8.45 17.81
C SER A 59 -7.89 -8.34 16.39
N TYR A 60 -8.75 -9.28 15.98
CA TYR A 60 -9.46 -9.19 14.71
C TYR A 60 -10.59 -8.14 14.73
N ASN A 61 -11.28 -7.95 15.86
CA ASN A 61 -12.41 -7.02 15.99
C ASN A 61 -12.00 -5.62 16.49
N GLN A 62 -10.94 -5.48 17.30
CA GLN A 62 -10.49 -4.20 17.86
C GLN A 62 -9.23 -3.64 17.19
N ASN A 63 -8.37 -4.50 16.72
CA ASN A 63 -7.23 -4.15 15.88
C ASN A 63 -6.82 -5.40 15.08
N PRO A 64 -7.51 -5.73 14.01
CA PRO A 64 -7.12 -6.84 13.15
C PRO A 64 -5.77 -6.50 12.53
N SER A 65 -4.68 -6.75 13.27
CA SER A 65 -3.28 -6.73 12.82
C SER A 65 -2.91 -5.52 11.95
N GLY A 66 -3.28 -4.31 12.34
CA GLY A 66 -3.09 -3.11 11.52
C GLY A 66 -3.94 -3.08 10.23
N TRP A 67 -4.71 -4.14 9.97
CA TRP A 67 -5.58 -4.32 8.81
C TRP A 67 -7.05 -4.22 9.24
N THR A 68 -7.42 -3.18 9.95
CA THR A 68 -8.82 -2.77 10.04
C THR A 68 -9.31 -2.65 8.60
N LYS A 69 -10.48 -3.26 8.28
CA LYS A 69 -11.22 -2.83 7.10
C LYS A 69 -11.33 -1.32 7.26
N SER A 70 -10.49 -0.59 6.54
CA SER A 70 -10.47 0.86 6.63
C SER A 70 -11.89 1.34 6.40
N ARG A 71 -12.41 2.22 7.27
CA ARG A 71 -13.70 2.86 7.02
C ARG A 71 -13.75 3.52 5.65
N ASN A 72 -12.58 3.86 5.12
CA ASN A 72 -12.39 4.32 3.75
C ASN A 72 -11.23 3.53 3.10
N PRO A 73 -11.53 2.42 2.41
CA PRO A 73 -10.52 1.58 1.74
C PRO A 73 -9.70 2.34 0.69
N GLN A 74 -10.34 3.19 -0.10
CA GLN A 74 -9.67 3.98 -1.14
C GLN A 74 -8.69 4.97 -0.52
N LEU A 75 -9.07 5.69 0.55
CA LEU A 75 -8.17 6.58 1.28
C LEU A 75 -6.96 5.82 1.85
N SER A 76 -7.15 4.57 2.27
CA SER A 76 -6.04 3.71 2.70
C SER A 76 -5.06 3.42 1.56
N SER A 77 -5.53 3.23 0.33
CA SER A 77 -4.67 3.06 -0.85
C SER A 77 -3.95 4.36 -1.22
N TRP A 78 -4.62 5.49 -1.14
CA TRP A 78 -4.01 6.81 -1.35
C TRP A 78 -2.91 7.10 -0.32
N ARG A 79 -3.15 6.83 0.97
CA ARG A 79 -2.14 6.96 2.03
C ARG A 79 -0.93 6.07 1.79
N GLY A 80 -1.15 4.83 1.36
CA GLY A 80 -0.07 3.91 1.01
C GLY A 80 0.79 4.44 -0.14
N LEU A 81 0.14 4.93 -1.20
CA LEU A 81 0.82 5.51 -2.36
C LEU A 81 1.60 6.79 -1.97
N TYR A 82 0.98 7.70 -1.23
CA TYR A 82 1.60 8.92 -0.72
C TYR A 82 2.84 8.62 0.13
N THR A 83 2.73 7.67 1.07
CA THR A 83 3.86 7.25 1.90
C THR A 83 5.01 6.71 1.05
N ARG A 84 4.71 5.97 -0.02
CA ARG A 84 5.72 5.47 -0.95
C ARG A 84 6.46 6.60 -1.67
N TYR A 85 5.74 7.62 -2.16
CA TYR A 85 6.39 8.79 -2.77
C TYR A 85 7.27 9.52 -1.76
N LYS A 86 6.77 9.77 -0.55
CA LYS A 86 7.51 10.42 0.54
C LYS A 86 8.77 9.65 0.92
N THR A 87 8.68 8.32 1.07
CA THR A 87 9.83 7.46 1.36
C THR A 87 10.84 7.45 0.22
N SER A 88 10.36 7.35 -1.03
CA SER A 88 11.23 7.41 -2.22
C SER A 88 11.93 8.77 -2.38
N ALA A 89 11.26 9.86 -2.05
CA ALA A 89 11.86 11.20 -2.03
C ALA A 89 12.97 11.28 -0.97
N LYS A 90 12.70 10.80 0.24
CA LYS A 90 13.69 10.74 1.32
C LYS A 90 14.94 9.93 0.94
N HIS A 91 14.78 8.78 0.29
CA HIS A 91 15.93 7.96 -0.17
C HIS A 91 16.79 8.65 -1.25
N ARG A 92 16.24 9.62 -1.95
CA ARG A 92 16.92 10.41 -2.99
C ARG A 92 17.36 11.79 -2.48
N ASP A 93 17.21 12.06 -1.20
CA ASP A 93 17.47 13.36 -0.56
C ASP A 93 16.70 14.51 -1.22
N ILE A 94 15.43 14.27 -1.51
CA ILE A 94 14.51 15.22 -2.13
C ILE A 94 13.45 15.63 -1.12
N ASP A 95 13.26 16.92 -0.92
CA ASP A 95 12.23 17.48 -0.06
C ASP A 95 10.82 17.05 -0.51
N PHE A 96 9.95 16.79 0.47
CA PHE A 96 8.59 16.38 0.24
C PHE A 96 7.62 17.17 1.12
N ASN A 97 7.21 18.35 0.62
CA ASN A 97 6.45 19.37 1.33
C ASN A 97 5.06 19.54 0.73
N MET A 98 4.23 18.50 0.80
CA MET A 98 2.83 18.56 0.34
C MET A 98 1.94 17.74 1.28
N SER A 99 0.66 18.10 1.33
CA SER A 99 -0.36 17.32 2.02
C SER A 99 -0.80 16.09 1.23
N LEU A 100 -1.50 15.16 1.89
CA LEU A 100 -2.15 14.05 1.21
C LEU A 100 -3.21 14.52 0.21
N ASP A 101 -3.93 15.58 0.54
CA ASP A 101 -5.00 16.12 -0.30
C ASP A 101 -4.44 16.77 -1.57
N ASP A 102 -3.34 17.54 -1.46
CA ASP A 102 -2.61 18.05 -2.62
C ASP A 102 -2.14 16.93 -3.54
N PHE A 103 -1.55 15.87 -2.95
CA PHE A 103 -1.12 14.71 -3.70
C PHE A 103 -2.28 14.04 -4.46
N ILE A 104 -3.41 13.79 -3.79
CA ILE A 104 -4.60 13.19 -4.40
C ILE A 104 -5.14 14.08 -5.51
N SER A 105 -5.23 15.39 -5.27
CA SER A 105 -5.79 16.35 -6.23
C SER A 105 -5.04 16.38 -7.55
N VAL A 106 -3.72 16.13 -7.52
CA VAL A 106 -2.88 16.08 -8.73
C VAL A 106 -2.85 14.67 -9.31
N ALA A 107 -2.57 13.64 -8.50
CA ALA A 107 -2.38 12.27 -8.98
C ALA A 107 -3.66 11.61 -9.52
N SER A 108 -4.84 12.16 -9.25
CA SER A 108 -6.12 11.69 -9.80
C SER A 108 -6.45 12.27 -11.19
N LYS A 109 -5.66 13.22 -11.69
CA LYS A 109 -5.89 13.85 -13.00
C LYS A 109 -5.22 13.07 -14.14
N PRO A 110 -5.67 13.22 -15.39
CA PRO A 110 -4.98 12.71 -16.57
C PRO A 110 -3.54 13.25 -16.67
N CYS A 111 -2.69 12.53 -17.39
CA CYS A 111 -1.30 12.93 -17.60
C CYS A 111 -1.20 14.28 -18.30
N PHE A 112 -0.42 15.19 -17.74
CA PHE A 112 -0.18 16.51 -18.33
C PHE A 112 0.41 16.46 -19.75
N PHE A 113 1.32 15.51 -20.01
CA PHE A 113 2.03 15.47 -21.30
C PHE A 113 1.24 14.78 -22.42
N CYS A 114 0.64 13.62 -22.14
CA CYS A 114 0.02 12.82 -23.19
C CYS A 114 -1.51 12.72 -23.09
N GLY A 115 -2.13 13.35 -22.10
CA GLY A 115 -3.57 13.30 -21.89
C GLY A 115 -4.12 11.91 -21.51
N ASN A 116 -3.29 10.85 -21.46
CA ASN A 116 -3.75 9.53 -21.06
C ASN A 116 -4.42 9.58 -19.70
N GLY A 117 -5.56 8.90 -19.61
CA GLY A 117 -6.32 8.79 -18.38
C GLY A 117 -5.56 8.10 -17.25
N THR A 118 -6.19 8.10 -16.11
CA THR A 118 -5.69 7.42 -14.91
C THR A 118 -5.76 5.90 -15.10
N ALA A 119 -4.82 5.19 -14.48
CA ALA A 119 -4.82 3.73 -14.42
C ALA A 119 -5.27 3.26 -13.03
N GLU A 120 -5.87 2.09 -12.98
CA GLU A 120 -6.21 1.45 -11.72
C GLU A 120 -4.96 1.12 -10.90
N TYR A 121 -5.03 1.41 -9.63
CA TYR A 121 -4.01 1.06 -8.64
C TYR A 121 -4.66 0.40 -7.43
N ASN A 122 -4.03 -0.67 -7.00
CA ASN A 122 -4.40 -1.35 -5.77
C ASN A 122 -3.13 -1.61 -4.94
N LYS A 123 -3.15 -1.28 -3.66
CA LYS A 123 -1.99 -1.42 -2.78
C LYS A 123 -1.44 -2.85 -2.69
N TRP A 124 -2.25 -3.87 -2.98
CA TRP A 124 -1.82 -5.27 -2.97
C TRP A 124 -1.20 -5.75 -4.30
N GLN A 125 -1.10 -4.90 -5.31
CA GLN A 125 -0.32 -5.21 -6.51
C GLN A 125 1.20 -5.11 -6.25
N GLU A 126 1.59 -4.51 -5.16
CA GLU A 126 2.99 -4.35 -4.79
C GLU A 126 3.54 -5.63 -4.15
N PRO A 127 4.72 -6.13 -4.59
CA PRO A 127 5.27 -7.42 -4.15
C PRO A 127 5.40 -7.58 -2.63
N TRP A 128 5.75 -6.51 -1.92
CA TRP A 128 5.92 -6.52 -0.46
C TRP A 128 4.63 -6.59 0.34
N THR A 129 3.47 -6.38 -0.29
CA THR A 129 2.18 -6.52 0.38
C THR A 129 1.62 -7.94 0.30
N GLN A 130 2.19 -8.78 -0.56
CA GLN A 130 1.72 -10.16 -0.79
C GLN A 130 2.26 -11.18 0.23
N THR A 131 3.20 -10.78 1.10
CA THR A 131 4.09 -11.71 1.82
C THR A 131 3.60 -12.26 3.14
N LYS A 132 2.34 -12.14 3.55
CA LYS A 132 1.91 -12.61 4.90
C LYS A 132 0.70 -13.56 4.90
N GLY A 133 0.58 -14.43 3.90
CA GLY A 133 -0.38 -15.55 3.95
C GLY A 133 -1.86 -15.18 4.07
N ARG A 134 -2.22 -13.93 3.78
CA ARG A 134 -3.61 -13.49 3.74
C ARG A 134 -4.14 -13.57 2.31
N PHE A 135 -5.19 -14.36 2.12
CA PHE A 135 -6.01 -14.30 0.92
C PHE A 135 -6.83 -13.00 0.92
N ILE A 136 -6.71 -12.22 -0.13
CA ILE A 136 -7.49 -11.01 -0.36
C ILE A 136 -8.58 -11.37 -1.36
N THR A 137 -9.84 -11.15 -0.99
CA THR A 137 -10.96 -11.46 -1.90
C THR A 137 -11.02 -10.46 -3.05
N ALA A 138 -11.73 -10.82 -4.12
CA ALA A 138 -11.94 -9.93 -5.27
C ALA A 138 -12.67 -8.65 -4.86
N GLU A 139 -13.66 -8.76 -3.96
CA GLU A 139 -14.43 -7.64 -3.40
C GLU A 139 -13.54 -6.72 -2.57
N GLU A 140 -12.68 -7.28 -1.72
CA GLU A 140 -11.70 -6.49 -0.96
C GLU A 140 -10.76 -5.76 -1.91
N LYS A 141 -10.25 -6.44 -2.93
CA LYS A 141 -9.38 -5.85 -3.95
C LYS A 141 -10.07 -4.67 -4.64
N LYS A 142 -11.30 -4.85 -5.09
CA LYS A 142 -12.13 -3.81 -5.72
C LYS A 142 -12.35 -2.62 -4.79
N ALA A 143 -12.68 -2.85 -3.52
CA ALA A 143 -12.92 -1.80 -2.54
C ALA A 143 -11.69 -0.88 -2.32
N TYR A 144 -10.48 -1.41 -2.42
CA TYR A 144 -9.24 -0.65 -2.26
C TYR A 144 -8.66 -0.14 -3.59
N THR A 145 -9.31 -0.41 -4.71
CA THR A 145 -8.85 0.10 -6.01
C THR A 145 -9.12 1.59 -6.11
N ILE A 146 -8.11 2.34 -6.53
CA ILE A 146 -8.19 3.75 -6.88
C ILE A 146 -7.73 3.95 -8.32
N THR A 147 -8.18 5.01 -8.96
CA THR A 147 -7.69 5.43 -10.26
C THR A 147 -6.68 6.56 -10.07
N ARG A 148 -5.52 6.44 -10.69
CA ARG A 148 -4.45 7.41 -10.53
C ARG A 148 -3.56 7.48 -11.76
N THR A 149 -2.89 8.59 -11.94
CA THR A 149 -1.76 8.73 -12.87
C THR A 149 -0.46 8.55 -12.12
N GLY A 150 0.01 9.55 -11.53
CA GLY A 150 1.25 9.71 -10.77
C GLY A 150 1.54 11.19 -10.68
N ILE A 151 2.66 11.53 -10.10
CA ILE A 151 3.15 12.92 -10.08
C ILE A 151 4.59 12.97 -10.57
N ASP A 152 4.92 14.05 -11.24
CA ASP A 152 6.27 14.45 -11.63
C ASP A 152 6.56 15.84 -11.09
N ARG A 153 7.83 16.19 -10.90
CA ARG A 153 8.26 17.53 -10.53
C ARG A 153 8.38 18.38 -11.79
N ILE A 154 7.83 19.58 -11.75
CA ILE A 154 7.93 20.56 -12.86
C ILE A 154 9.39 20.99 -12.98
N ASN A 155 9.98 21.43 -11.87
CA ASN A 155 11.40 21.75 -11.77
C ASN A 155 12.12 20.69 -10.92
N ASN A 156 13.07 19.97 -11.53
CA ASN A 156 13.82 18.90 -10.89
C ASN A 156 14.83 19.38 -9.83
N GLN A 157 15.16 20.67 -9.82
CA GLN A 157 16.04 21.27 -8.79
C GLN A 157 15.29 21.50 -7.47
N MET A 158 13.96 21.48 -7.50
CA MET A 158 13.11 21.68 -6.34
C MET A 158 12.53 20.35 -5.86
N GLY A 159 12.12 20.29 -4.60
CA GLY A 159 11.40 19.16 -4.02
C GLY A 159 9.94 19.05 -4.49
N TYR A 160 9.24 18.06 -3.93
CA TYR A 160 7.81 17.91 -4.15
C TYR A 160 7.04 18.93 -3.30
N ALA A 161 6.38 19.87 -3.96
CA ALA A 161 5.53 20.90 -3.36
C ALA A 161 4.29 21.12 -4.23
N PRO A 162 3.16 21.64 -3.71
CA PRO A 162 1.91 21.82 -4.48
C PRO A 162 2.10 22.61 -5.78
N ASN A 163 2.98 23.59 -5.78
CA ASN A 163 3.31 24.42 -6.95
C ASN A 163 4.41 23.85 -7.86
N ASN A 164 5.02 22.71 -7.47
CA ASN A 164 6.10 22.07 -8.23
C ASN A 164 5.77 20.63 -8.63
N ILE A 165 4.50 20.26 -8.68
CA ILE A 165 4.06 18.94 -9.12
C ILE A 165 3.00 19.04 -10.21
N GLN A 166 3.01 18.05 -11.08
CA GLN A 166 2.01 17.87 -12.13
C GLN A 166 1.63 16.40 -12.31
N PRO A 167 0.42 16.10 -12.80
CA PRO A 167 0.04 14.72 -13.07
C PRO A 167 0.88 14.15 -14.21
N CYS A 168 1.49 12.99 -13.99
CA CYS A 168 2.35 12.38 -15.01
C CYS A 168 2.24 10.87 -15.00
N CYS A 169 1.98 10.26 -16.16
CA CYS A 169 1.97 8.82 -16.30
C CYS A 169 3.41 8.25 -16.28
N LYS A 170 3.51 6.95 -15.97
CA LYS A 170 4.80 6.27 -15.89
C LYS A 170 5.66 6.41 -17.15
N ASN A 171 5.02 6.38 -18.33
CA ASN A 171 5.74 6.43 -19.60
C ASN A 171 6.30 7.82 -19.86
N CYS A 172 5.50 8.88 -19.69
CA CYS A 172 5.96 10.25 -19.84
C CYS A 172 7.01 10.63 -18.80
N ASN A 173 6.85 10.20 -17.54
CA ASN A 173 7.84 10.43 -16.48
C ASN A 173 9.18 9.76 -16.82
N ARG A 174 9.14 8.53 -17.34
CA ARG A 174 10.35 7.84 -17.83
C ARG A 174 10.99 8.51 -19.02
N ALA A 175 10.19 8.98 -19.98
CA ALA A 175 10.70 9.63 -21.18
C ALA A 175 11.31 11.01 -20.86
N LYS A 176 10.70 11.76 -19.94
CA LYS A 176 11.18 13.06 -19.50
C LYS A 176 12.48 12.95 -18.68
N MET A 177 12.59 11.96 -17.80
CA MET A 177 13.73 11.81 -16.88
C MET A 177 14.09 13.13 -16.17
N ASP A 178 15.30 13.62 -16.38
CA ASP A 178 15.84 14.85 -15.76
C ASP A 178 15.71 16.10 -16.65
N LEU A 179 15.10 15.97 -17.82
CA LEU A 179 14.86 17.12 -18.70
C LEU A 179 13.92 18.13 -18.04
N SER A 180 14.13 19.41 -18.34
CA SER A 180 13.13 20.42 -18.04
C SER A 180 11.85 20.15 -18.82
N GLN A 181 10.73 20.74 -18.40
CA GLN A 181 9.49 20.60 -19.17
C GLN A 181 9.62 21.14 -20.60
N GLU A 182 10.30 22.26 -20.75
CA GLU A 182 10.53 22.91 -22.06
C GLU A 182 11.40 22.05 -22.96
N ASP A 183 12.52 21.54 -22.46
CA ASP A 183 13.42 20.67 -23.22
C ASP A 183 12.72 19.38 -23.66
N PHE A 184 11.91 18.81 -22.78
CA PHE A 184 11.15 17.59 -23.09
C PHE A 184 10.10 17.83 -24.18
N LEU A 185 9.33 18.92 -24.09
CA LEU A 185 8.35 19.28 -25.13
C LEU A 185 9.02 19.61 -26.45
N SER A 186 10.11 20.35 -26.43
CA SER A 186 10.91 20.67 -27.64
C SER A 186 11.48 19.39 -28.29
N LEU A 187 11.93 18.42 -27.49
CA LEU A 187 12.37 17.13 -28.02
C LEU A 187 11.23 16.37 -28.71
N ILE A 188 10.04 16.33 -28.08
CA ILE A 188 8.86 15.68 -28.67
C ILE A 188 8.49 16.34 -29.99
N GLU A 189 8.45 17.66 -30.04
CA GLU A 189 8.14 18.41 -31.24
C GLU A 189 9.13 18.10 -32.37
N ARG A 190 10.44 18.15 -32.10
CA ARG A 190 11.47 17.81 -33.11
C ARG A 190 11.31 16.38 -33.64
N ILE A 191 11.01 15.42 -32.76
CA ILE A 191 10.77 14.03 -33.15
C ILE A 191 9.53 13.94 -34.03
N TYR A 192 8.44 14.61 -33.64
CA TYR A 192 7.17 14.62 -34.39
C TYR A 192 7.34 15.21 -35.78
N LEU A 193 7.94 16.40 -35.86
CA LEU A 193 8.19 17.08 -37.14
C LEU A 193 9.10 16.23 -38.04
N HIS A 194 10.13 15.60 -37.48
CA HIS A 194 11.04 14.78 -38.26
C HIS A 194 10.38 13.49 -38.79
N LYS A 195 9.54 12.84 -37.99
CA LYS A 195 8.97 11.54 -38.36
C LYS A 195 7.67 11.61 -39.13
N PHE A 196 6.86 12.61 -38.88
CA PHE A 196 5.49 12.65 -39.38
C PHE A 196 5.17 13.86 -40.27
N CYS A 197 5.95 14.94 -40.20
CA CYS A 197 5.69 16.17 -40.95
C CYS A 197 6.72 16.44 -42.04
N ARG A 198 7.70 15.56 -42.31
CA ARG A 198 8.54 15.70 -43.50
C ARG A 198 7.70 15.43 -44.74
N PRO A 199 7.66 16.32 -45.73
CA PRO A 199 7.11 15.96 -47.02
C PRO A 199 7.90 14.76 -47.55
N SER A 200 7.19 13.75 -48.05
CA SER A 200 7.82 12.64 -48.78
C SER A 200 8.64 13.25 -49.90
N VAL A 201 9.96 13.23 -49.76
CA VAL A 201 10.83 13.56 -50.91
C VAL A 201 10.49 12.48 -51.95
N ALA A 202 9.79 12.88 -52.99
CA ALA A 202 9.56 12.04 -54.14
C ALA A 202 10.92 11.45 -54.56
N LYS A 203 11.02 10.12 -54.63
CA LYS A 203 12.17 9.50 -55.25
C LYS A 203 12.31 10.13 -56.64
N VAL A 204 13.32 10.96 -56.82
CA VAL A 204 13.79 11.32 -58.14
C VAL A 204 14.51 10.08 -58.63
N ASP A 205 13.81 9.30 -59.44
CA ASP A 205 14.43 8.22 -60.20
C ASP A 205 15.38 8.87 -61.19
N LEU A 206 16.69 8.60 -60.98
CA LEU A 206 17.76 8.88 -61.94
C LEU A 206 17.90 7.68 -62.87
#